data_74e4e5446bd05f0e5c7d29168534d88c
#
_entry.id   74e4e5446bd05f0e5c7d29168534d88c
#
_cell.length_a   1.000
_cell.length_b   1.000
_cell.length_c   1.000
_cell.angle_alpha   90.00
_cell.angle_beta   90.00
_cell.angle_gamma   90.00
#
_symmetry.space_group_name_H-M   'P 1'
#
loop_
_entity.id
_entity.type
_entity.pdbx_description
1 polymer ?
#
loop_
_entity_poly.entity_id
_entity_poly.type
_entity_poly.pdbx_seq_one_letter_code
_entity_poly.pdbx_strand_id
1 'polypeptide(L)'
;VDQYDDFLIQKVIVDPGQTWNKIRTVHNYKTHYRKHWNYTDPEWFYPHIEMLNKLRPGFVINARLTKKGMWIDYKVIPGQKASDPDFVRDEQFISRIYDFVISNIKETYPYAHCDWALGNIIIDDTNIELIDWDCCRIQKHEHIIRIFDESMVKNFGPGHANFKKSNHPLIPILQSLSETRR
;
A
#
# COMPACT_ATOMS: atom_id res chain seq x y z
N VAL A 1 6.12 31.02 -2.24
CA VAL A 1 4.67 31.00 -1.97
C VAL A 1 4.08 29.91 -2.83
N ASP A 2 3.79 28.76 -2.23
CA ASP A 2 3.18 27.63 -2.94
C ASP A 2 1.73 28.02 -3.25
N GLN A 3 1.43 28.35 -4.48
CA GLN A 3 0.06 28.51 -4.96
C GLN A 3 -0.57 27.12 -5.10
N TYR A 4 -1.23 26.69 -4.04
CA TYR A 4 -2.06 25.48 -4.04
C TYR A 4 -3.53 25.89 -4.25
N ASP A 5 -3.87 26.39 -5.43
CA ASP A 5 -5.18 26.93 -5.72
C ASP A 5 -6.32 25.90 -5.86
N ASP A 6 -6.02 24.59 -5.85
CA ASP A 6 -7.04 23.56 -6.04
C ASP A 6 -6.75 22.31 -5.18
N PHE A 7 -6.89 22.40 -3.86
CA PHE A 7 -6.89 21.20 -3.05
C PHE A 7 -8.31 20.83 -2.60
N LEU A 8 -8.60 19.56 -2.67
CA LEU A 8 -9.81 18.98 -2.07
C LEU A 8 -9.39 18.22 -0.81
N ILE A 9 -9.87 18.64 0.35
CA ILE A 9 -9.76 17.81 1.56
C ILE A 9 -10.69 16.63 1.36
N GLN A 10 -10.11 15.47 1.01
CA GLN A 10 -10.93 14.30 0.73
C GLN A 10 -11.36 13.53 1.98
N LYS A 11 -10.57 13.53 3.04
CA LYS A 11 -10.94 12.77 4.24
C LYS A 11 -10.03 13.10 5.43
N VAL A 12 -10.65 13.45 6.57
CA VAL A 12 -10.00 13.32 7.87
C VAL A 12 -10.22 11.87 8.34
N ILE A 13 -9.14 11.09 8.39
CA ILE A 13 -9.21 9.73 8.91
C ILE A 13 -8.79 9.79 10.38
N VAL A 14 -9.76 9.62 11.26
CA VAL A 14 -9.50 9.32 12.66
C VAL A 14 -9.43 7.80 12.75
N ASP A 15 -8.27 7.27 13.12
CA ASP A 15 -8.08 5.84 13.29
C ASP A 15 -8.61 5.42 14.69
N PRO A 16 -9.80 4.79 14.79
CA PRO A 16 -10.47 4.60 16.08
C PRO A 16 -9.87 3.50 16.95
N GLY A 17 -8.82 2.83 16.48
CA GLY A 17 -8.23 1.67 17.17
C GLY A 17 -6.84 1.90 17.76
N GLN A 18 -6.23 3.05 17.55
CA GLN A 18 -4.91 3.34 18.11
C GLN A 18 -5.02 4.26 19.34
N THR A 19 -4.33 3.89 20.41
CA THR A 19 -4.24 4.62 21.69
C THR A 19 -3.63 6.03 21.60
N TRP A 20 -3.34 6.49 20.38
CA TRP A 20 -2.82 7.82 20.08
C TRP A 20 -3.79 8.49 19.11
N ASN A 21 -4.30 9.66 19.44
CA ASN A 21 -5.12 10.51 18.57
C ASN A 21 -4.31 10.98 17.32
N LYS A 22 -3.93 10.01 16.48
CA LYS A 22 -3.19 10.26 15.24
C LYS A 22 -4.15 10.70 14.17
N ILE A 23 -4.22 12.01 13.94
CA ILE A 23 -5.02 12.55 12.84
C ILE A 23 -4.14 12.58 11.59
N ARG A 24 -4.58 11.88 10.56
CA ARG A 24 -4.01 11.92 9.22
C ARG A 24 -4.99 12.61 8.27
N THR A 25 -4.52 13.60 7.56
CA THR A 25 -5.30 14.30 6.53
C THR A 25 -4.71 13.97 5.15
N VAL A 26 -5.57 13.72 4.17
CA VAL A 26 -5.17 13.53 2.78
C VAL A 26 -5.66 14.71 1.97
N HIS A 27 -4.75 15.36 1.27
CA HIS A 27 -5.01 16.50 0.40
C HIS A 27 -4.67 16.09 -1.04
N ASN A 28 -5.62 16.23 -1.95
CA ASN A 28 -5.38 15.98 -3.36
C ASN A 28 -5.10 17.27 -4.10
N TYR A 29 -3.98 17.26 -4.84
CA TYR A 29 -3.59 18.31 -5.77
C TYR A 29 -3.61 17.76 -7.21
N LYS A 30 -3.54 18.60 -8.21
CA LYS A 30 -3.53 18.15 -9.63
C LYS A 30 -2.33 17.25 -9.96
N THR A 31 -1.17 17.52 -9.35
CA THR A 31 0.10 16.85 -9.67
C THR A 31 0.51 15.80 -8.66
N HIS A 32 -0.02 15.86 -7.45
CA HIS A 32 0.35 14.99 -6.35
C HIS A 32 -0.77 14.92 -5.31
N TYR A 33 -0.66 14.00 -4.37
CA TYR A 33 -1.45 14.04 -3.14
C TYR A 33 -0.52 14.09 -1.93
N ARG A 34 -0.93 14.84 -0.92
CA ARG A 34 -0.21 14.99 0.34
C ARG A 34 -0.90 14.23 1.45
N LYS A 35 -0.16 13.38 2.13
CA LYS A 35 -0.55 12.90 3.46
C LYS A 35 0.13 13.73 4.51
N HIS A 36 -0.65 14.25 5.44
CA HIS A 36 -0.17 15.05 6.55
C HIS A 36 -0.58 14.41 7.88
N TRP A 37 0.37 14.28 8.78
CA TRP A 37 0.17 13.83 10.15
C TRP A 37 0.43 14.99 11.11
N ASN A 38 -0.46 15.19 12.09
CA ASN A 38 -0.34 16.25 13.11
C ASN A 38 0.57 15.87 14.29
N TYR A 39 1.41 14.88 14.10
CA TYR A 39 2.42 14.42 15.07
C TYR A 39 3.73 14.13 14.32
N THR A 40 4.81 13.97 15.06
CA THR A 40 6.13 13.65 14.53
C THR A 40 6.56 12.27 14.99
N ASP A 41 7.09 11.49 14.05
CA ASP A 41 7.67 10.17 14.29
C ASP A 41 8.91 9.99 13.39
N PRO A 42 10.08 10.52 13.82
CA PRO A 42 11.30 10.42 13.02
C PRO A 42 11.76 8.98 12.78
N GLU A 43 11.51 8.09 13.75
CA GLU A 43 11.90 6.67 13.68
C GLU A 43 11.12 5.91 12.61
N TRP A 44 9.87 6.31 12.35
CA TRP A 44 9.09 5.81 11.23
C TRP A 44 9.37 6.59 9.93
N PHE A 45 9.41 7.92 9.99
CA PHE A 45 9.42 8.79 8.82
C PHE A 45 10.64 8.58 7.92
N TYR A 46 11.86 8.65 8.47
CA TYR A 46 13.07 8.54 7.65
C TYR A 46 13.26 7.15 7.04
N PRO A 47 13.14 6.04 7.79
CA PRO A 47 13.21 4.70 7.21
C PRO A 47 12.11 4.44 6.17
N HIS A 48 10.91 4.99 6.36
CA HIS A 48 9.82 4.86 5.42
C HIS A 48 10.13 5.54 4.08
N ILE A 49 10.65 6.78 4.10
CA ILE A 49 11.07 7.49 2.89
C ILE A 49 12.20 6.75 2.17
N GLU A 50 13.20 6.30 2.92
CA GLU A 50 14.31 5.54 2.35
C GLU A 50 13.85 4.26 1.67
N MET A 51 12.98 3.50 2.34
CA MET A 51 12.37 2.30 1.79
C MET A 51 11.59 2.59 0.50
N LEU A 52 10.74 3.62 0.51
CA LEU A 52 9.95 3.98 -0.68
C LEU A 52 10.83 4.42 -1.84
N ASN A 53 11.86 5.21 -1.60
CA ASN A 53 12.80 5.63 -2.63
C ASN A 53 13.55 4.44 -3.25
N LYS A 54 13.77 3.38 -2.48
CA LYS A 54 14.38 2.13 -2.96
C LYS A 54 13.39 1.27 -3.74
N LEU A 55 12.18 1.07 -3.22
CA LEU A 55 11.18 0.17 -3.82
C LEU A 55 10.42 0.82 -4.98
N ARG A 56 10.20 2.12 -4.90
CA ARG A 56 9.37 2.90 -5.83
C ARG A 56 10.04 4.23 -6.17
N PRO A 57 11.15 4.23 -6.91
CA PRO A 57 11.86 5.46 -7.28
C PRO A 57 10.95 6.48 -7.93
N GLY A 58 10.95 7.73 -7.43
CA GLY A 58 10.13 8.82 -7.93
C GLY A 58 8.65 8.80 -7.47
N PHE A 59 8.24 7.86 -6.63
CA PHE A 59 6.89 7.84 -6.06
C PHE A 59 6.73 8.90 -4.96
N VAL A 60 7.73 9.09 -4.12
CA VAL A 60 7.80 10.21 -3.18
C VAL A 60 8.37 11.43 -3.91
N ILE A 61 7.58 12.49 -4.02
CA ILE A 61 7.99 13.75 -4.66
C ILE A 61 8.69 14.65 -3.66
N ASN A 62 8.14 14.77 -2.46
CA ASN A 62 8.67 15.60 -1.40
C ASN A 62 8.25 15.04 -0.04
N ALA A 63 9.05 15.30 0.98
CA ALA A 63 8.73 14.88 2.34
C ALA A 63 9.32 15.89 3.33
N ARG A 64 8.59 16.18 4.41
CA ARG A 64 9.04 17.10 5.43
C ARG A 64 8.60 16.68 6.81
N LEU A 65 9.52 16.77 7.76
CA LEU A 65 9.27 16.57 9.18
C LEU A 65 9.58 17.88 9.92
N THR A 66 8.67 18.30 10.78
CA THR A 66 8.80 19.49 11.64
C THR A 66 8.47 19.13 13.08
N LYS A 67 8.69 20.04 14.01
CA LYS A 67 8.31 19.87 15.43
C LYS A 67 6.79 19.72 15.63
N LYS A 68 5.96 20.13 14.64
CA LYS A 68 4.50 20.18 14.77
C LYS A 68 3.78 19.09 13.95
N GLY A 69 4.50 18.38 13.11
CA GLY A 69 3.92 17.35 12.24
C GLY A 69 4.85 16.96 11.11
N MET A 70 4.39 16.02 10.31
CA MET A 70 5.13 15.53 9.15
C MET A 70 4.19 15.38 7.96
N TRP A 71 4.72 15.47 6.75
CA TRP A 71 3.97 15.20 5.53
C TRP A 71 4.84 14.59 4.43
N ILE A 72 4.18 13.88 3.55
CA ILE A 72 4.77 13.26 2.37
C ILE A 72 3.89 13.55 1.19
N ASP A 73 4.49 14.04 0.11
CA ASP A 73 3.86 14.23 -1.19
C ASP A 73 4.17 13.04 -2.08
N TYR A 74 3.12 12.40 -2.55
CA TYR A 74 3.20 11.23 -3.41
C TYR A 74 2.75 11.57 -4.82
N LYS A 75 3.38 10.96 -5.81
CA LYS A 75 2.95 11.03 -7.19
C LYS A 75 1.54 10.47 -7.35
N VAL A 76 0.71 11.17 -8.11
CA VAL A 76 -0.60 10.63 -8.53
C VAL A 76 -0.37 9.51 -9.52
N ILE A 77 -0.96 8.35 -9.25
CA ILE A 77 -0.98 7.22 -10.17
C ILE A 77 -2.25 7.33 -11.01
N PRO A 78 -2.15 7.43 -12.34
CA PRO A 78 -3.33 7.49 -13.21
C PRO A 78 -4.09 6.16 -13.17
N GLY A 79 -5.40 6.22 -13.38
CA GLY A 79 -6.28 5.04 -13.40
C GLY A 79 -7.41 5.11 -12.37
N GLN A 80 -8.14 4.03 -12.26
CA GLN A 80 -9.27 3.86 -11.34
C GLN A 80 -8.90 2.90 -10.22
N LYS A 81 -9.51 3.09 -9.05
CA LYS A 81 -9.35 2.12 -7.95
C LYS A 81 -9.99 0.79 -8.34
N ALA A 82 -9.31 -0.31 -8.07
CA ALA A 82 -9.87 -1.64 -8.30
C ALA A 82 -11.16 -1.92 -7.49
N SER A 83 -11.43 -1.12 -6.46
CA SER A 83 -12.68 -1.14 -5.71
C SER A 83 -13.85 -0.44 -6.41
N ASP A 84 -13.60 0.26 -7.53
CA ASP A 84 -14.64 0.95 -8.29
C ASP A 84 -15.73 -0.05 -8.74
N PRO A 85 -17.02 0.29 -8.57
CA PRO A 85 -18.13 -0.58 -8.98
C PRO A 85 -18.21 -0.83 -10.49
N ASP A 86 -17.55 -0.01 -11.32
CA ASP A 86 -17.50 -0.22 -12.77
C ASP A 86 -16.67 -1.45 -13.17
N PHE A 87 -15.81 -1.96 -12.29
CA PHE A 87 -15.08 -3.20 -12.53
C PHE A 87 -15.96 -4.43 -12.26
N VAL A 88 -16.16 -5.26 -13.30
CA VAL A 88 -16.77 -6.58 -13.16
C VAL A 88 -15.79 -7.52 -12.46
N ARG A 89 -16.16 -8.01 -11.28
CA ARG A 89 -15.33 -8.90 -10.45
C ARG A 89 -15.52 -10.37 -10.82
N ASP A 90 -15.29 -10.68 -12.09
CA ASP A 90 -15.29 -12.05 -12.60
C ASP A 90 -13.98 -12.80 -12.26
N GLU A 91 -13.89 -14.06 -12.66
CA GLU A 91 -12.70 -14.90 -12.42
C GLU A 91 -11.44 -14.30 -13.05
N GLN A 92 -11.54 -13.65 -14.19
CA GLN A 92 -10.40 -13.02 -14.86
C GLN A 92 -9.89 -11.82 -14.06
N PHE A 93 -10.78 -10.97 -13.56
CA PHE A 93 -10.41 -9.85 -12.69
C PHE A 93 -9.75 -10.34 -11.40
N ILE A 94 -10.35 -11.35 -10.74
CA ILE A 94 -9.82 -11.93 -9.51
C ILE A 94 -8.41 -12.49 -9.75
N SER A 95 -8.21 -13.28 -10.82
CA SER A 95 -6.90 -13.84 -11.18
C SER A 95 -5.87 -12.72 -11.42
N ARG A 96 -6.25 -11.68 -12.14
CA ARG A 96 -5.38 -10.51 -12.39
C ARG A 96 -4.90 -9.85 -11.11
N ILE A 97 -5.78 -9.69 -10.12
CA ILE A 97 -5.42 -9.11 -8.81
C ILE A 97 -4.49 -10.04 -8.03
N TYR A 98 -4.77 -11.35 -8.02
CA TYR A 98 -3.88 -12.34 -7.39
C TYR A 98 -2.48 -12.30 -7.97
N ASP A 99 -2.35 -12.35 -9.30
CA ASP A 99 -1.07 -12.32 -10.00
C ASP A 99 -0.30 -11.04 -9.70
N PHE A 100 -1.00 -9.91 -9.69
CA PHE A 100 -0.41 -8.63 -9.33
C PHE A 100 0.12 -8.61 -7.89
N VAL A 101 -0.66 -9.07 -6.90
CA VAL A 101 -0.23 -9.09 -5.51
C VAL A 101 0.96 -10.03 -5.31
N ILE A 102 0.96 -11.19 -5.95
CA ILE A 102 2.09 -12.13 -5.91
C ILE A 102 3.34 -11.49 -6.55
N SER A 103 3.21 -10.80 -7.68
CA SER A 103 4.30 -10.07 -8.31
C SER A 103 4.85 -8.98 -7.39
N ASN A 104 3.97 -8.21 -6.76
CA ASN A 104 4.35 -7.19 -5.80
C ASN A 104 5.13 -7.76 -4.61
N ILE A 105 4.69 -8.91 -4.06
CA ILE A 105 5.42 -9.60 -2.99
C ILE A 105 6.83 -9.97 -3.44
N LYS A 106 6.98 -10.53 -4.65
CA LYS A 106 8.30 -10.91 -5.21
C LYS A 106 9.23 -9.70 -5.37
N GLU A 107 8.70 -8.60 -5.86
CA GLU A 107 9.47 -7.38 -6.14
C GLU A 107 9.93 -6.69 -4.85
N THR A 108 9.06 -6.63 -3.85
CA THR A 108 9.31 -5.85 -2.64
C THR A 108 9.98 -6.63 -1.51
N TYR A 109 9.97 -7.96 -1.56
CA TYR A 109 10.57 -8.80 -0.52
C TYR A 109 11.97 -8.32 -0.10
N PRO A 110 12.33 -8.27 1.18
CA PRO A 110 11.61 -8.77 2.37
C PRO A 110 10.55 -7.81 2.93
N TYR A 111 10.31 -6.68 2.28
CA TYR A 111 9.21 -5.79 2.64
C TYR A 111 7.90 -6.35 2.11
N ALA A 112 6.81 -6.07 2.81
CA ALA A 112 5.46 -6.34 2.36
C ALA A 112 4.58 -5.11 2.54
N HIS A 113 3.74 -4.81 1.55
CA HIS A 113 2.83 -3.66 1.57
C HIS A 113 1.86 -3.72 2.76
N CYS A 114 1.46 -4.92 3.15
CA CYS A 114 0.59 -5.21 4.29
C CYS A 114 -0.88 -4.74 4.17
N ASP A 115 -1.30 -4.15 3.05
CA ASP A 115 -2.71 -3.80 2.80
C ASP A 115 -3.04 -3.86 1.30
N TRP A 116 -3.18 -5.07 0.77
CA TRP A 116 -3.58 -5.31 -0.63
C TRP A 116 -5.10 -5.23 -0.84
N ALA A 117 -5.76 -4.27 -0.19
CA ALA A 117 -7.17 -4.01 -0.42
C ALA A 117 -7.41 -3.40 -1.81
N LEU A 118 -8.54 -3.73 -2.45
CA LEU A 118 -8.89 -3.18 -3.77
C LEU A 118 -8.91 -1.65 -3.81
N GLY A 119 -9.20 -1.00 -2.68
CA GLY A 119 -9.16 0.46 -2.57
C GLY A 119 -7.75 1.06 -2.66
N ASN A 120 -6.70 0.24 -2.50
CA ASN A 120 -5.29 0.63 -2.59
C ASN A 120 -4.64 0.20 -3.91
N ILE A 121 -5.38 -0.46 -4.79
CA ILE A 121 -4.92 -0.90 -6.11
C ILE A 121 -5.52 0.02 -7.17
N ILE A 122 -4.67 0.62 -7.99
CA ILE A 122 -5.04 1.47 -9.13
C ILE A 122 -4.83 0.67 -10.40
N ILE A 123 -5.83 0.67 -11.26
CA ILE A 123 -5.82 0.00 -12.56
C ILE A 123 -6.02 1.03 -13.65
N ASP A 124 -5.16 1.03 -14.64
CA ASP A 124 -5.39 1.66 -15.93
C ASP A 124 -5.39 0.60 -17.05
N ASP A 125 -5.45 1.02 -18.30
CA ASP A 125 -5.51 0.12 -19.45
C ASP A 125 -4.28 -0.80 -19.56
N THR A 126 -3.13 -0.37 -19.03
CA THR A 126 -1.83 -1.05 -19.23
C THR A 126 -1.16 -1.46 -17.94
N ASN A 127 -1.50 -0.81 -16.81
CA ASN A 127 -0.78 -0.98 -15.56
C ASN A 127 -1.69 -1.28 -14.38
N ILE A 128 -1.13 -1.94 -13.39
CA ILE A 128 -1.68 -2.07 -12.04
C ILE A 128 -0.63 -1.57 -11.07
N GLU A 129 -1.03 -0.73 -10.13
CA GLU A 129 -0.12 -0.11 -9.17
C GLU A 129 -0.71 -0.10 -7.76
N LEU A 130 0.15 -0.14 -6.76
CA LEU A 130 -0.24 0.05 -5.36
C LEU A 130 -0.04 1.48 -4.90
N ILE A 131 -0.99 1.95 -4.09
CA ILE A 131 -0.91 3.18 -3.30
C ILE A 131 -1.05 2.87 -1.81
N ASP A 132 -0.85 3.85 -0.96
CA ASP A 132 -1.00 3.73 0.50
C ASP A 132 0.02 2.77 1.16
N TRP A 133 1.30 3.09 1.00
CA TRP A 133 2.44 2.30 1.49
C TRP A 133 2.75 2.47 2.99
N ASP A 134 1.91 3.16 3.75
CA ASP A 134 2.18 3.53 5.14
C ASP A 134 2.45 2.33 6.06
N CYS A 135 1.85 1.18 5.74
CA CYS A 135 2.02 -0.06 6.50
C CYS A 135 3.16 -0.94 5.99
N CYS A 136 3.86 -0.53 4.91
CA CYS A 136 4.92 -1.33 4.32
C CYS A 136 6.12 -1.45 5.25
N ARG A 137 6.56 -2.68 5.50
CA ARG A 137 7.69 -3.00 6.37
C ARG A 137 8.22 -4.40 6.11
N ILE A 138 9.41 -4.69 6.64
CA ILE A 138 9.96 -6.05 6.63
C ILE A 138 9.05 -6.99 7.42
N GLN A 139 8.71 -8.13 6.83
CA GLN A 139 7.81 -9.11 7.41
C GLN A 139 8.37 -10.51 7.35
N LYS A 140 8.00 -11.34 8.33
CA LYS A 140 8.23 -12.79 8.31
C LYS A 140 7.28 -13.47 7.32
N HIS A 141 7.70 -14.62 6.79
CA HIS A 141 6.91 -15.39 5.80
C HIS A 141 5.48 -15.67 6.26
N GLU A 142 5.32 -16.14 7.51
CA GLU A 142 3.99 -16.44 8.06
C GLU A 142 3.08 -15.22 8.08
N HIS A 143 3.65 -14.05 8.36
CA HIS A 143 2.92 -12.79 8.32
C HIS A 143 2.52 -12.38 6.91
N ILE A 144 3.42 -12.51 5.93
CA ILE A 144 3.11 -12.22 4.52
C ILE A 144 1.96 -13.09 4.04
N ILE A 145 2.03 -14.41 4.32
CA ILE A 145 0.99 -15.37 3.97
C ILE A 145 -0.35 -15.00 4.60
N ARG A 146 -0.36 -14.72 5.90
CA ARG A 146 -1.57 -14.33 6.62
C ARG A 146 -2.21 -13.06 6.07
N ILE A 147 -1.41 -12.01 5.88
CA ILE A 147 -1.93 -10.73 5.38
C ILE A 147 -2.42 -10.87 3.94
N PHE A 148 -1.75 -11.68 3.12
CA PHE A 148 -2.23 -11.99 1.78
C PHE A 148 -3.62 -12.63 1.81
N ASP A 149 -3.81 -13.69 2.60
CA ASP A 149 -5.10 -14.36 2.71
C ASP A 149 -6.19 -13.45 3.29
N GLU A 150 -5.88 -12.69 4.34
CA GLU A 150 -6.80 -11.70 4.91
C GLU A 150 -7.23 -10.66 3.87
N SER A 151 -6.29 -10.18 3.03
CA SER A 151 -6.58 -9.24 1.94
C SER A 151 -7.47 -9.88 0.87
N MET A 152 -7.20 -11.11 0.47
CA MET A 152 -8.00 -11.81 -0.54
C MET A 152 -9.41 -12.11 -0.03
N VAL A 153 -9.56 -12.50 1.23
CA VAL A 153 -10.89 -12.66 1.87
C VAL A 153 -11.64 -11.34 1.93
N LYS A 154 -10.99 -10.26 2.31
CA LYS A 154 -11.57 -8.91 2.35
C LYS A 154 -12.03 -8.47 0.96
N ASN A 155 -11.27 -8.78 -0.07
CA ASN A 155 -11.54 -8.37 -1.44
C ASN A 155 -12.64 -9.21 -2.12
N PHE A 156 -12.64 -10.53 -1.89
CA PHE A 156 -13.39 -11.49 -2.72
C PHE A 156 -14.24 -12.48 -1.91
N GLY A 157 -14.18 -12.42 -0.60
CA GLY A 157 -14.97 -13.28 0.29
C GLY A 157 -14.24 -14.49 0.87
N PRO A 158 -14.89 -15.22 1.79
CA PRO A 158 -14.23 -16.26 2.62
C PRO A 158 -13.73 -17.47 1.83
N GLY A 159 -14.23 -17.73 0.63
CA GLY A 159 -13.75 -18.79 -0.27
C GLY A 159 -12.29 -18.61 -0.72
N HIS A 160 -11.72 -17.42 -0.53
CA HIS A 160 -10.36 -17.07 -0.91
C HIS A 160 -9.33 -17.22 0.25
N ALA A 161 -9.72 -17.80 1.37
CA ALA A 161 -8.82 -18.06 2.50
C ALA A 161 -8.02 -19.35 2.29
N ASN A 162 -6.69 -19.26 2.29
CA ASN A 162 -5.79 -20.39 2.16
C ASN A 162 -4.81 -20.57 3.34
N PHE A 163 -4.85 -19.69 4.33
CA PHE A 163 -3.87 -19.63 5.43
C PHE A 163 -3.77 -20.88 6.32
N LYS A 164 -4.70 -21.81 6.21
CA LYS A 164 -4.65 -23.10 6.92
C LYS A 164 -4.12 -24.26 6.08
N LYS A 165 -3.74 -24.01 4.83
CA LYS A 165 -3.30 -25.06 3.91
C LYS A 165 -1.79 -25.17 3.93
N SER A 166 -1.27 -26.38 4.13
CA SER A 166 0.17 -26.67 4.08
C SER A 166 0.80 -26.46 2.70
N ASN A 167 -0.03 -26.43 1.65
CA ASN A 167 0.38 -26.22 0.25
C ASN A 167 0.06 -24.79 -0.25
N HIS A 168 0.10 -23.80 0.61
CA HIS A 168 -0.15 -22.42 0.23
C HIS A 168 0.80 -21.97 -0.89
N PRO A 169 0.31 -21.31 -1.96
CA PRO A 169 1.10 -20.98 -3.15
C PRO A 169 2.28 -20.05 -2.88
N LEU A 170 2.22 -19.23 -1.84
CA LEU A 170 3.32 -18.33 -1.45
C LEU A 170 4.48 -19.03 -0.74
N ILE A 171 4.31 -20.22 -0.18
CA ILE A 171 5.36 -20.91 0.57
C ILE A 171 6.61 -21.15 -0.30
N PRO A 172 6.54 -21.81 -1.46
CA PRO A 172 7.72 -22.02 -2.29
C PRO A 172 8.31 -20.72 -2.83
N ILE A 173 7.48 -19.73 -3.10
CA ILE A 173 7.92 -18.41 -3.57
C ILE A 173 8.79 -17.73 -2.51
N LEU A 174 8.30 -17.63 -1.27
CA LEU A 174 9.00 -16.96 -0.17
C LEU A 174 10.28 -17.73 0.23
N GLN A 175 10.27 -19.07 0.18
CA GLN A 175 11.47 -19.88 0.40
C GLN A 175 12.56 -19.56 -0.63
N SER A 176 12.22 -19.58 -1.91
CA SER A 176 13.15 -19.24 -3.00
C SER A 176 13.72 -17.83 -2.86
N LEU A 177 12.87 -16.83 -2.51
CA LEU A 177 13.30 -15.43 -2.33
C LEU A 177 14.27 -15.29 -1.15
N SER A 178 14.11 -16.06 -0.08
CA SER A 178 15.02 -16.01 1.08
C SER A 178 16.38 -16.65 0.80
N GLU A 179 16.45 -17.63 -0.11
CA GLU A 179 17.69 -18.27 -0.52
C GLU A 179 18.53 -17.38 -1.44
N THR A 180 17.88 -16.64 -2.34
CA THR A 180 18.57 -15.78 -3.34
C THR A 180 19.09 -14.47 -2.77
N ARG A 181 18.70 -14.07 -1.56
CA ARG A 181 19.09 -12.80 -0.91
C ARG A 181 20.01 -12.99 0.31
N ARG A 182 20.52 -14.21 0.51
CA ARG A 182 21.64 -14.49 1.43
C ARG A 182 22.96 -14.26 0.73
#